data_a58f906b41c5282850cde8c2be470700
#
_entry.id   a58f906b41c5282850cde8c2be470700
#
_cell.length_a   1.000
_cell.length_b   1.000
_cell.length_c   1.000
_cell.angle_alpha   90.00
_cell.angle_beta   90.00
_cell.angle_gamma   90.00
#
_symmetry.space_group_name_H-M   'P 1'
#
loop_
_entity.id
_entity.type
_entity.pdbx_description
1 polymer ?
#
loop_
_entity_poly.entity_id
_entity_poly.type
_entity_poly.pdbx_seq_one_letter_code
_entity_poly.pdbx_strand_id
1 'polypeptide(L)'
;AASDVYKRQIIFYGEKTMDLFEYAKSKTLDQESPLASRLRPTTLDEVVGQQHIIGKNTLLYRAIKADKLTSVIFYGPPGTGKTTLAKVIANTTSAEFTQINATVAGKKDMEAVVKEAQQNLGMYGKKTILFIDEIHRFNKGQQDYLLPFVEDGTIILIGATTENPYFEVNAALISRSIIFELKSLEISEVKELILRAVNDKTKGMGNYKARIDEDALDFLADMAGGDARNALNAIELGILTTPRSEDGLIHITLDVALSLIHI
;
A
#
# COMPACT_ATOMS: atom_id res chain seq x y z
N ALA A 1 48.30 14.59 -5.04
CA ALA A 1 47.51 15.80 -4.87
C ALA A 1 46.40 15.83 -5.93
N ALA A 2 45.50 14.85 -5.94
CA ALA A 2 44.30 14.83 -6.78
C ALA A 2 43.23 13.95 -6.10
N SER A 3 42.87 14.33 -4.87
CA SER A 3 41.90 13.52 -4.11
C SER A 3 40.90 14.35 -3.28
N ASP A 4 40.42 15.50 -3.80
CA ASP A 4 39.45 16.31 -3.02
C ASP A 4 38.41 17.03 -3.87
N VAL A 5 37.86 16.38 -4.86
CA VAL A 5 36.78 16.96 -5.71
C VAL A 5 35.55 16.07 -5.79
N TYR A 6 35.10 15.52 -4.69
CA TYR A 6 33.71 15.10 -4.57
C TYR A 6 33.11 15.73 -3.31
N LYS A 7 32.84 17.03 -3.38
CA LYS A 7 31.91 17.66 -2.44
C LYS A 7 30.55 17.02 -2.64
N ARG A 8 30.19 16.16 -1.71
CA ARG A 8 28.85 15.60 -1.57
C ARG A 8 27.86 16.77 -1.49
N GLN A 9 27.08 16.99 -2.53
CA GLN A 9 25.93 17.87 -2.46
C GLN A 9 24.86 17.15 -1.64
N ILE A 10 24.70 17.59 -0.40
CA ILE A 10 23.68 17.10 0.53
C ILE A 10 22.43 17.94 0.30
N ILE A 11 21.36 17.32 -0.13
CA ILE A 11 20.03 17.96 -0.21
C ILE A 11 19.29 17.62 1.08
N PHE A 12 18.92 18.65 1.84
CA PHE A 12 18.09 18.49 3.04
C PHE A 12 16.62 18.31 2.63
N TYR A 13 16.09 17.12 2.82
CA TYR A 13 14.66 16.85 2.81
C TYR A 13 14.30 16.22 4.14
N GLY A 14 13.69 16.99 5.05
CA GLY A 14 13.24 16.60 6.39
C GLY A 14 14.14 15.58 7.10
N GLU A 15 14.87 15.93 8.10
CA GLU A 15 15.66 15.16 9.08
C GLU A 15 16.47 13.90 8.64
N LYS A 16 16.46 13.48 7.38
CA LYS A 16 17.37 12.45 6.82
C LYS A 16 18.23 13.07 5.73
N THR A 17 19.54 13.12 5.96
CA THR A 17 20.52 13.44 4.91
C THR A 17 20.56 12.29 3.91
N MET A 18 20.04 12.50 2.72
CA MET A 18 20.10 11.55 1.61
C MET A 18 21.28 11.92 0.70
N ASP A 19 22.09 10.93 0.32
CA ASP A 19 23.13 11.13 -0.69
C ASP A 19 22.48 11.35 -2.06
N LEU A 20 23.11 12.18 -2.93
CA LEU A 20 22.62 12.45 -4.28
C LEU A 20 22.40 11.17 -5.09
N PHE A 21 23.21 10.15 -4.88
CA PHE A 21 23.05 8.82 -5.48
C PHE A 21 21.83 8.07 -4.95
N GLU A 22 21.54 8.17 -3.66
CA GLU A 22 20.35 7.58 -3.06
C GLU A 22 19.09 8.29 -3.55
N TYR A 23 19.14 9.62 -3.69
CA TYR A 23 18.04 10.39 -4.28
C TYR A 23 17.79 10.06 -5.76
N ALA A 24 18.84 9.96 -6.57
CA ALA A 24 18.71 9.55 -7.96
C ALA A 24 18.20 8.11 -8.09
N LYS A 25 18.70 7.21 -7.27
CA LYS A 25 18.26 5.81 -7.20
C LYS A 25 16.81 5.69 -6.76
N SER A 26 16.37 6.44 -5.75
CA SER A 26 14.97 6.44 -5.32
C SER A 26 14.05 6.95 -6.42
N LYS A 27 14.42 8.02 -7.12
CA LYS A 27 13.65 8.58 -8.22
C LYS A 27 13.54 7.64 -9.42
N THR A 28 14.60 6.91 -9.75
CA THR A 28 14.59 5.90 -10.81
C THR A 28 13.74 4.68 -10.38
N LEU A 29 13.91 4.21 -9.15
CA LEU A 29 13.12 3.11 -8.59
C LEU A 29 11.62 3.46 -8.51
N ASP A 30 11.28 4.71 -8.21
CA ASP A 30 9.89 5.17 -8.18
C ASP A 30 9.26 5.16 -9.59
N GLN A 31 10.02 5.47 -10.63
CA GLN A 31 9.55 5.43 -12.03
C GLN A 31 9.48 4.01 -12.60
N GLU A 32 10.36 3.12 -12.16
CA GLU A 32 10.42 1.72 -12.62
C GLU A 32 9.57 0.77 -11.76
N SER A 33 9.00 1.27 -10.64
CA SER A 33 8.14 0.45 -9.79
C SER A 33 6.81 0.12 -10.51
N PRO A 34 6.21 -1.06 -10.25
CA PRO A 34 4.94 -1.45 -10.86
C PRO A 34 3.86 -0.38 -10.68
N LEU A 35 3.02 -0.18 -11.68
CA LEU A 35 1.95 0.83 -11.71
C LEU A 35 1.05 0.76 -10.46
N ALA A 36 0.71 -0.43 -10.01
CA ALA A 36 -0.04 -0.66 -8.77
C ALA A 36 0.65 -0.10 -7.51
N SER A 37 1.96 0.04 -7.54
CA SER A 37 2.73 0.69 -6.47
C SER A 37 2.75 2.21 -6.61
N ARG A 38 2.95 2.71 -7.83
CA ARG A 38 3.02 4.15 -8.13
C ARG A 38 1.70 4.87 -7.89
N LEU A 39 0.58 4.24 -8.30
CA LEU A 39 -0.78 4.78 -8.15
C LEU A 39 -1.34 4.63 -6.74
N ARG A 40 -0.55 4.09 -5.80
CA ARG A 40 -1.02 3.91 -4.44
C ARG A 40 -1.42 5.26 -3.83
N PRO A 41 -2.65 5.37 -3.27
CA PRO A 41 -3.12 6.56 -2.58
C PRO A 41 -2.16 6.99 -1.47
N THR A 42 -2.06 8.28 -1.26
CA THR A 42 -1.30 8.89 -0.16
C THR A 42 -2.22 9.49 0.90
N THR A 43 -3.46 9.79 0.55
CA THR A 43 -4.49 10.35 1.43
C THR A 43 -5.74 9.46 1.46
N LEU A 44 -6.59 9.62 2.47
CA LEU A 44 -7.86 8.89 2.57
C LEU A 44 -8.82 9.21 1.43
N ASP A 45 -8.81 10.46 0.95
CA ASP A 45 -9.71 10.91 -0.11
C ASP A 45 -9.34 10.32 -1.49
N GLU A 46 -8.09 9.87 -1.66
CA GLU A 46 -7.63 9.20 -2.89
C GLU A 46 -7.99 7.71 -2.94
N VAL A 47 -8.39 7.13 -1.79
CA VAL A 47 -8.70 5.69 -1.72
C VAL A 47 -10.01 5.42 -2.44
N VAL A 48 -9.96 4.53 -3.42
CA VAL A 48 -11.13 4.06 -4.16
C VAL A 48 -11.72 2.86 -3.41
N GLY A 49 -13.04 2.85 -3.26
CA GLY A 49 -13.76 1.80 -2.55
C GLY A 49 -13.70 1.90 -1.02
N GLN A 50 -14.14 0.83 -0.36
CA GLN A 50 -14.09 0.66 1.10
C GLN A 50 -14.83 1.75 1.90
N GLN A 51 -15.82 2.42 1.33
CA GLN A 51 -16.54 3.54 1.97
C GLN A 51 -17.22 3.15 3.28
N HIS A 52 -17.56 1.89 3.46
CA HIS A 52 -18.12 1.35 4.71
C HIS A 52 -17.12 1.37 5.88
N ILE A 53 -15.80 1.46 5.59
CA ILE A 53 -14.74 1.52 6.60
C ILE A 53 -14.18 2.95 6.71
N ILE A 54 -13.93 3.62 5.58
CA ILE A 54 -13.22 4.90 5.52
C ILE A 54 -14.11 6.10 5.18
N GLY A 55 -15.41 5.90 5.02
CA GLY A 55 -16.35 7.01 4.81
C GLY A 55 -16.30 8.02 5.95
N LYS A 56 -16.53 9.32 5.68
CA LYS A 56 -16.32 10.44 6.61
C LYS A 56 -16.95 10.28 8.03
N ASN A 57 -18.00 9.46 8.14
CA ASN A 57 -18.70 9.23 9.41
C ASN A 57 -18.34 7.92 10.09
N THR A 58 -17.45 7.12 9.53
CA THR A 58 -17.06 5.82 10.08
C THR A 58 -16.13 5.97 11.30
N LEU A 59 -16.08 4.91 12.10
CA LEU A 59 -15.23 4.86 13.28
C LEU A 59 -13.76 5.06 12.93
N LEU A 60 -13.28 4.32 11.91
CA LEU A 60 -11.87 4.36 11.49
C LEU A 60 -11.49 5.75 10.99
N TYR A 61 -12.32 6.36 10.14
CA TYR A 61 -12.06 7.72 9.63
C TYR A 61 -11.89 8.73 10.76
N ARG A 62 -12.83 8.71 11.75
CA ARG A 62 -12.78 9.63 12.90
C ARG A 62 -11.55 9.38 13.77
N ALA A 63 -11.18 8.11 14.00
CA ALA A 63 -10.02 7.75 14.80
C ALA A 63 -8.71 8.23 14.14
N ILE A 64 -8.59 8.09 12.82
CA ILE A 64 -7.43 8.59 12.05
C ILE A 64 -7.36 10.12 12.12
N LYS A 65 -8.45 10.83 11.86
CA LYS A 65 -8.49 12.31 11.91
C LYS A 65 -8.20 12.88 13.29
N ALA A 66 -8.57 12.17 14.34
CA ALA A 66 -8.30 12.57 15.72
C ALA A 66 -6.90 12.15 16.22
N ASP A 67 -6.09 11.48 15.41
CA ASP A 67 -4.81 10.85 15.80
C ASP A 67 -4.94 9.96 17.05
N LYS A 68 -6.07 9.23 17.13
CA LYS A 68 -6.43 8.31 18.24
C LYS A 68 -6.65 6.89 17.72
N LEU A 69 -5.75 6.46 16.80
CA LEU A 69 -5.81 5.11 16.27
C LEU A 69 -5.48 4.10 17.37
N THR A 70 -6.28 3.05 17.45
CA THR A 70 -5.99 1.82 18.18
C THR A 70 -5.54 0.73 17.22
N SER A 71 -5.09 -0.41 17.74
CA SER A 71 -4.72 -1.54 16.90
C SER A 71 -5.90 -2.03 16.07
N VAL A 72 -5.64 -2.39 14.82
CA VAL A 72 -6.65 -2.83 13.85
C VAL A 72 -6.16 -4.06 13.09
N ILE A 73 -7.10 -4.88 12.63
CA ILE A 73 -6.83 -6.00 11.73
C ILE A 73 -7.70 -5.83 10.50
N PHE A 74 -7.05 -5.72 9.34
CA PHE A 74 -7.70 -5.72 8.04
C PHE A 74 -7.72 -7.11 7.46
N TYR A 75 -8.89 -7.65 7.16
CA TYR A 75 -9.00 -8.91 6.45
C TYR A 75 -9.88 -8.78 5.21
N GLY A 76 -9.69 -9.69 4.25
CA GLY A 76 -10.45 -9.70 3.02
C GLY A 76 -9.62 -10.16 1.82
N PRO A 77 -10.22 -10.27 0.63
CA PRO A 77 -9.59 -10.77 -0.59
C PRO A 77 -8.29 -10.04 -0.94
N PRO A 78 -7.40 -10.64 -1.75
CA PRO A 78 -6.24 -9.94 -2.28
C PRO A 78 -6.65 -8.72 -3.11
N GLY A 79 -5.74 -7.76 -3.29
CA GLY A 79 -5.97 -6.58 -4.13
C GLY A 79 -6.98 -5.55 -3.63
N THR A 80 -7.63 -5.77 -2.47
CA THR A 80 -8.65 -4.86 -1.91
C THR A 80 -8.09 -3.61 -1.20
N GLY A 81 -6.77 -3.47 -1.12
CA GLY A 81 -6.13 -2.26 -0.60
C GLY A 81 -5.68 -2.32 0.87
N LYS A 82 -5.59 -3.50 1.52
CA LYS A 82 -5.15 -3.63 2.94
C LYS A 82 -3.84 -2.89 3.23
N THR A 83 -2.79 -3.20 2.48
CA THR A 83 -1.47 -2.55 2.61
C THR A 83 -1.52 -1.06 2.25
N THR A 84 -2.34 -0.70 1.27
CA THR A 84 -2.56 0.69 0.85
C THR A 84 -3.19 1.49 1.98
N LEU A 85 -4.25 0.97 2.58
CA LEU A 85 -4.95 1.64 3.68
C LEU A 85 -4.04 1.81 4.91
N ALA A 86 -3.23 0.81 5.25
CA ALA A 86 -2.25 0.92 6.33
C ALA A 86 -1.25 2.07 6.10
N LYS A 87 -0.74 2.22 4.86
CA LYS A 87 0.17 3.32 4.50
C LYS A 87 -0.52 4.69 4.53
N VAL A 88 -1.75 4.79 4.03
CA VAL A 88 -2.54 6.03 4.07
C VAL A 88 -2.81 6.45 5.52
N ILE A 89 -3.12 5.50 6.40
CA ILE A 89 -3.28 5.75 7.84
C ILE A 89 -1.99 6.30 8.43
N ALA A 90 -0.87 5.66 8.15
CA ALA A 90 0.43 6.10 8.64
C ALA A 90 0.80 7.51 8.15
N ASN A 91 0.54 7.82 6.89
CA ASN A 91 0.78 9.16 6.32
C ASN A 91 -0.13 10.24 6.93
N THR A 92 -1.28 9.87 7.49
CA THR A 92 -2.25 10.80 8.06
C THR A 92 -2.07 11.00 9.56
N THR A 93 -1.34 10.11 10.23
CA THR A 93 -1.07 10.13 11.67
C THR A 93 0.35 10.64 11.96
N SER A 94 0.61 11.01 13.21
CA SER A 94 1.94 11.46 13.67
C SER A 94 2.90 10.30 14.02
N ALA A 95 2.44 9.05 13.90
CA ALA A 95 3.20 7.86 14.26
C ALA A 95 4.27 7.49 13.23
N GLU A 96 5.38 6.91 13.68
CA GLU A 96 6.35 6.26 12.79
C GLU A 96 5.75 4.99 12.19
N PHE A 97 6.12 4.68 10.94
CA PHE A 97 5.59 3.51 10.22
C PHE A 97 6.68 2.50 9.93
N THR A 98 6.49 1.30 10.45
CA THR A 98 7.37 0.15 10.17
C THR A 98 6.54 -1.00 9.60
N GLN A 99 7.03 -1.61 8.54
CA GLN A 99 6.35 -2.73 7.87
C GLN A 99 7.16 -4.01 8.00
N ILE A 100 6.49 -5.09 8.38
CA ILE A 100 7.02 -6.47 8.38
C ILE A 100 6.13 -7.34 7.50
N ASN A 101 6.74 -8.23 6.74
CA ASN A 101 6.01 -9.31 6.06
C ASN A 101 6.21 -10.61 6.84
N ALA A 102 5.14 -11.17 7.37
CA ALA A 102 5.19 -12.36 8.22
C ALA A 102 5.64 -13.64 7.49
N THR A 103 5.66 -13.63 6.13
CA THR A 103 6.15 -14.80 5.36
C THR A 103 7.67 -14.95 5.40
N VAL A 104 8.41 -13.86 5.67
CA VAL A 104 9.89 -13.84 5.65
C VAL A 104 10.51 -13.40 6.96
N ALA A 105 9.76 -12.64 7.78
CA ALA A 105 10.27 -12.08 9.03
C ALA A 105 10.39 -13.12 10.13
N GLY A 106 11.52 -13.09 10.83
CA GLY A 106 11.79 -13.91 11.99
C GLY A 106 11.69 -13.14 13.31
N LYS A 107 11.99 -13.85 14.41
CA LYS A 107 11.96 -13.27 15.77
C LYS A 107 12.91 -12.06 15.91
N LYS A 108 14.08 -12.11 15.28
CA LYS A 108 15.07 -11.01 15.32
C LYS A 108 14.57 -9.73 14.69
N ASP A 109 13.81 -9.84 13.60
CA ASP A 109 13.24 -8.68 12.91
C ASP A 109 12.19 -8.01 13.81
N MET A 110 11.37 -8.82 14.48
CA MET A 110 10.38 -8.32 15.45
C MET A 110 11.04 -7.63 16.64
N GLU A 111 12.11 -8.23 17.21
CA GLU A 111 12.89 -7.64 18.31
C GLU A 111 13.51 -6.30 17.92
N ALA A 112 14.03 -6.19 16.70
CA ALA A 112 14.61 -4.94 16.18
C ALA A 112 13.55 -3.83 16.09
N VAL A 113 12.38 -4.15 15.54
CA VAL A 113 11.28 -3.18 15.41
C VAL A 113 10.72 -2.75 16.77
N VAL A 114 10.56 -3.69 17.69
CA VAL A 114 10.10 -3.36 19.05
C VAL A 114 11.10 -2.44 19.75
N LYS A 115 12.39 -2.71 19.63
CA LYS A 115 13.44 -1.86 20.20
C LYS A 115 13.43 -0.45 19.61
N GLU A 116 13.27 -0.34 18.31
CA GLU A 116 13.13 0.95 17.61
C GLU A 116 11.86 1.70 18.08
N ALA A 117 10.73 1.01 18.19
CA ALA A 117 9.49 1.58 18.69
C ALA A 117 9.63 2.12 20.13
N GLN A 118 10.30 1.38 21.03
CA GLN A 118 10.58 1.81 22.39
C GLN A 118 11.50 3.06 22.41
N GLN A 119 12.51 3.12 21.54
CA GLN A 119 13.37 4.27 21.40
C GLN A 119 12.61 5.50 20.89
N ASN A 120 11.77 5.35 19.87
CA ASN A 120 10.94 6.41 19.33
C ASN A 120 9.98 6.97 20.36
N LEU A 121 9.35 6.11 21.13
CA LEU A 121 8.46 6.54 22.21
C LEU A 121 9.22 7.24 23.34
N GLY A 122 10.37 6.68 23.76
CA GLY A 122 11.17 7.22 24.88
C GLY A 122 11.88 8.52 24.56
N MET A 123 12.42 8.66 23.34
CA MET A 123 13.20 9.85 22.94
C MET A 123 12.36 10.97 22.36
N TYR A 124 11.32 10.61 21.59
CA TYR A 124 10.55 11.58 20.80
C TYR A 124 9.07 11.64 21.16
N GLY A 125 8.59 10.79 22.07
CA GLY A 125 7.17 10.68 22.40
C GLY A 125 6.31 10.19 21.22
N LYS A 126 6.94 9.63 20.16
CA LYS A 126 6.26 9.17 18.96
C LYS A 126 5.90 7.69 19.09
N LYS A 127 4.64 7.36 18.84
CA LYS A 127 4.19 5.97 18.71
C LYS A 127 4.64 5.38 17.39
N THR A 128 4.73 4.06 17.32
CA THR A 128 5.06 3.33 16.10
C THR A 128 3.85 2.51 15.63
N ILE A 129 3.44 2.73 14.40
CA ILE A 129 2.51 1.83 13.69
C ILE A 129 3.34 0.70 13.12
N LEU A 130 3.11 -0.50 13.63
CA LEU A 130 3.68 -1.74 13.08
C LEU A 130 2.65 -2.39 12.16
N PHE A 131 2.90 -2.31 10.86
CA PHE A 131 2.11 -3.02 9.86
C PHE A 131 2.69 -4.41 9.62
N ILE A 132 1.87 -5.44 9.83
CA ILE A 132 2.23 -6.83 9.59
C ILE A 132 1.38 -7.36 8.43
N ASP A 133 2.03 -7.55 7.28
CA ASP A 133 1.38 -8.19 6.13
C ASP A 133 1.36 -9.70 6.32
N GLU A 134 0.23 -10.34 5.99
CA GLU A 134 -0.04 -11.77 6.16
C GLU A 134 0.17 -12.26 7.61
N ILE A 135 -0.38 -11.51 8.59
CA ILE A 135 -0.20 -11.77 10.04
C ILE A 135 -0.51 -13.21 10.45
N HIS A 136 -1.38 -13.91 9.73
CA HIS A 136 -1.72 -15.32 9.96
C HIS A 136 -0.52 -16.27 9.74
N ARG A 137 0.54 -15.82 9.06
CA ARG A 137 1.78 -16.59 8.87
C ARG A 137 2.68 -16.59 10.11
N PHE A 138 2.49 -15.69 11.03
CA PHE A 138 3.17 -15.73 12.31
C PHE A 138 2.61 -16.85 13.17
N ASN A 139 3.50 -17.64 13.77
CA ASN A 139 3.09 -18.62 14.76
C ASN A 139 2.59 -17.95 16.05
N LYS A 140 1.92 -18.71 16.91
CA LYS A 140 1.33 -18.20 18.16
C LYS A 140 2.35 -17.49 19.04
N GLY A 141 3.56 -18.03 19.17
CA GLY A 141 4.63 -17.41 19.98
C GLY A 141 5.12 -16.08 19.44
N GLN A 142 5.13 -15.91 18.12
CA GLN A 142 5.45 -14.61 17.48
C GLN A 142 4.32 -13.60 17.69
N GLN A 143 3.09 -14.03 17.59
CA GLN A 143 1.94 -13.18 17.89
C GLN A 143 1.87 -12.79 19.38
N ASP A 144 2.14 -13.73 20.28
CA ASP A 144 2.20 -13.49 21.74
C ASP A 144 3.30 -12.50 22.11
N TYR A 145 4.44 -12.54 21.41
CA TYR A 145 5.55 -11.61 21.65
C TYR A 145 5.16 -10.13 21.48
N LEU A 146 4.18 -9.85 20.61
CA LEU A 146 3.72 -8.47 20.37
C LEU A 146 2.76 -7.97 21.45
N LEU A 147 2.11 -8.84 22.19
CA LEU A 147 1.04 -8.49 23.12
C LEU A 147 1.43 -7.40 24.13
N PRO A 148 2.57 -7.51 24.87
CA PRO A 148 2.94 -6.49 25.84
C PRO A 148 3.05 -5.08 25.23
N PHE A 149 3.59 -4.99 24.03
CA PHE A 149 3.85 -3.71 23.35
C PHE A 149 2.59 -3.10 22.70
N VAL A 150 1.60 -3.93 22.41
CA VAL A 150 0.26 -3.50 22.00
C VAL A 150 -0.53 -3.05 23.21
N GLU A 151 -0.38 -3.72 24.35
CA GLU A 151 -1.06 -3.40 25.61
C GLU A 151 -0.59 -2.08 26.22
N ASP A 152 0.71 -1.84 26.24
CA ASP A 152 1.30 -0.61 26.80
C ASP A 152 1.24 0.59 25.84
N GLY A 153 0.83 0.34 24.57
CA GLY A 153 0.69 1.37 23.54
C GLY A 153 2.00 1.81 22.90
N THR A 154 3.11 1.10 23.13
CA THR A 154 4.38 1.31 22.42
C THR A 154 4.21 1.09 20.92
N ILE A 155 3.40 0.08 20.57
CA ILE A 155 3.07 -0.28 19.19
C ILE A 155 1.56 -0.17 18.97
N ILE A 156 1.20 0.48 17.87
CA ILE A 156 -0.14 0.39 17.26
C ILE A 156 -0.04 -0.68 16.18
N LEU A 157 -0.66 -1.84 16.39
CA LEU A 157 -0.64 -2.93 15.42
C LEU A 157 -1.65 -2.66 14.30
N ILE A 158 -1.20 -2.76 13.05
CA ILE A 158 -2.09 -2.92 11.90
C ILE A 158 -1.78 -4.28 11.26
N GLY A 159 -2.59 -5.28 11.53
CA GLY A 159 -2.48 -6.60 10.91
C GLY A 159 -3.24 -6.64 9.58
N ALA A 160 -2.68 -7.29 8.55
CA ALA A 160 -3.38 -7.60 7.31
C ALA A 160 -3.37 -9.11 7.07
N THR A 161 -4.50 -9.64 6.60
CA THR A 161 -4.65 -11.06 6.29
C THR A 161 -5.69 -11.27 5.19
N THR A 162 -5.54 -12.34 4.41
CA THR A 162 -6.56 -12.84 3.49
C THR A 162 -7.48 -13.87 4.17
N GLU A 163 -7.06 -14.40 5.30
CA GLU A 163 -7.77 -15.43 6.06
C GLU A 163 -8.69 -14.81 7.13
N ASN A 164 -9.63 -15.60 7.62
CA ASN A 164 -10.50 -15.15 8.71
C ASN A 164 -9.70 -14.98 10.01
N PRO A 165 -9.56 -13.75 10.53
CA PRO A 165 -8.70 -13.47 11.67
C PRO A 165 -9.14 -14.17 12.95
N TYR A 166 -10.41 -14.50 13.12
CA TYR A 166 -10.91 -15.18 14.32
C TYR A 166 -10.38 -16.60 14.48
N PHE A 167 -9.90 -17.23 13.41
CA PHE A 167 -9.30 -18.56 13.46
C PHE A 167 -7.77 -18.53 13.46
N GLU A 168 -7.18 -17.53 12.78
CA GLU A 168 -5.75 -17.51 12.47
C GLU A 168 -4.94 -16.56 13.36
N VAL A 169 -5.60 -15.55 13.93
CA VAL A 169 -4.93 -14.59 14.81
C VAL A 169 -5.21 -14.93 16.26
N ASN A 170 -4.22 -14.75 17.13
CA ASN A 170 -4.35 -15.00 18.55
C ASN A 170 -5.51 -14.20 19.16
N ALA A 171 -6.37 -14.87 19.93
CA ALA A 171 -7.53 -14.28 20.58
C ALA A 171 -7.16 -13.07 21.46
N ALA A 172 -5.96 -13.06 22.05
CA ALA A 172 -5.49 -11.93 22.85
C ALA A 172 -5.19 -10.67 22.00
N LEU A 173 -4.68 -10.82 20.77
CA LEU A 173 -4.53 -9.71 19.82
C LEU A 173 -5.89 -9.26 19.28
N ILE A 174 -6.76 -10.21 18.97
CA ILE A 174 -8.13 -9.93 18.52
C ILE A 174 -8.88 -9.07 19.54
N SER A 175 -8.81 -9.41 20.82
CA SER A 175 -9.51 -8.67 21.88
C SER A 175 -9.01 -7.22 22.07
N ARG A 176 -7.83 -6.90 21.54
CA ARG A 176 -7.18 -5.58 21.61
C ARG A 176 -7.20 -4.82 20.30
N SER A 177 -7.81 -5.39 19.27
CA SER A 177 -7.85 -4.83 17.92
C SER A 177 -9.28 -4.66 17.43
N ILE A 178 -9.49 -3.67 16.59
CA ILE A 178 -10.76 -3.54 15.86
C ILE A 178 -10.57 -4.25 14.52
N ILE A 179 -11.51 -5.12 14.17
CA ILE A 179 -11.45 -5.89 12.93
C ILE A 179 -12.29 -5.19 11.86
N PHE A 180 -11.68 -4.97 10.69
CA PHE A 180 -12.35 -4.41 9.52
C PHE A 180 -12.25 -5.36 8.34
N GLU A 181 -13.40 -5.67 7.75
CA GLU A 181 -13.49 -6.44 6.52
C GLU A 181 -13.38 -5.52 5.30
N LEU A 182 -12.34 -5.75 4.48
CA LEU A 182 -12.25 -5.13 3.17
C LEU A 182 -12.95 -6.02 2.14
N LYS A 183 -13.82 -5.42 1.35
CA LYS A 183 -14.57 -6.10 0.29
C LYS A 183 -13.85 -5.98 -1.04
N SER A 184 -14.11 -6.93 -1.94
CA SER A 184 -13.73 -6.77 -3.34
C SER A 184 -14.26 -5.45 -3.89
N LEU A 185 -13.48 -4.81 -4.76
CA LEU A 185 -13.91 -3.58 -5.40
C LEU A 185 -15.06 -3.86 -6.37
N GLU A 186 -15.98 -2.92 -6.44
CA GLU A 186 -17.05 -2.95 -7.44
C GLU A 186 -16.48 -2.65 -8.85
N ILE A 187 -17.15 -3.13 -9.90
CA ILE A 187 -16.71 -2.91 -11.29
C ILE A 187 -16.49 -1.41 -11.58
N SER A 188 -17.39 -0.56 -11.10
CA SER A 188 -17.28 0.89 -11.25
C SER A 188 -16.02 1.48 -10.58
N GLU A 189 -15.63 0.95 -9.43
CA GLU A 189 -14.44 1.34 -8.69
C GLU A 189 -13.16 0.88 -9.40
N VAL A 190 -13.17 -0.32 -9.98
CA VAL A 190 -12.05 -0.83 -10.79
C VAL A 190 -11.89 -0.02 -12.06
N LYS A 191 -12.99 0.34 -12.76
CA LYS A 191 -12.96 1.25 -13.91
C LYS A 191 -12.34 2.59 -13.56
N GLU A 192 -12.71 3.18 -12.43
CA GLU A 192 -12.11 4.43 -11.95
C GLU A 192 -10.59 4.30 -11.80
N LEU A 193 -10.10 3.20 -11.22
CA LEU A 193 -8.67 2.94 -11.06
C LEU A 193 -7.96 2.78 -12.40
N ILE A 194 -8.53 2.06 -13.37
CA ILE A 194 -7.98 1.90 -14.71
C ILE A 194 -7.92 3.26 -15.43
N LEU A 195 -8.98 4.06 -15.38
CA LEU A 195 -9.02 5.38 -16.01
C LEU A 195 -8.01 6.34 -15.35
N ARG A 196 -7.86 6.29 -14.03
CA ARG A 196 -6.82 7.04 -13.31
C ARG A 196 -5.43 6.60 -13.78
N ALA A 197 -5.20 5.30 -13.93
CA ALA A 197 -3.94 4.74 -14.43
C ALA A 197 -3.58 5.24 -15.82
N VAL A 198 -4.53 5.27 -16.73
CA VAL A 198 -4.35 5.72 -18.12
C VAL A 198 -4.09 7.21 -18.22
N ASN A 199 -4.77 8.03 -17.40
CA ASN A 199 -4.78 9.49 -17.55
C ASN A 199 -3.78 10.23 -16.66
N ASP A 200 -3.38 9.69 -15.51
CA ASP A 200 -2.45 10.35 -14.58
C ASP A 200 -1.04 10.41 -15.20
N LYS A 201 -0.54 11.65 -15.40
CA LYS A 201 0.79 11.90 -15.97
C LYS A 201 1.92 11.80 -14.96
N THR A 202 1.61 11.83 -13.67
CA THR A 202 2.60 11.87 -12.59
C THR A 202 2.89 10.50 -12.03
N LYS A 203 1.86 9.77 -11.63
CA LYS A 203 1.96 8.44 -11.03
C LYS A 203 1.52 7.33 -12.00
N GLY A 204 0.71 7.65 -13.01
CA GLY A 204 0.15 6.72 -13.98
C GLY A 204 0.93 6.63 -15.29
N MET A 205 0.18 6.27 -16.32
CA MET A 205 0.69 6.03 -17.68
C MET A 205 0.31 7.17 -18.67
N GLY A 206 -0.17 8.33 -18.18
CA GLY A 206 -0.67 9.42 -19.03
C GLY A 206 0.35 9.99 -20.02
N ASN A 207 1.65 9.81 -19.76
CA ASN A 207 2.73 10.21 -20.67
C ASN A 207 2.85 9.30 -21.90
N TYR A 208 2.31 8.09 -21.85
CA TYR A 208 2.28 7.15 -22.97
C TYR A 208 1.24 7.52 -24.03
N LYS A 209 0.31 8.44 -23.69
CA LYS A 209 -0.79 8.83 -24.57
C LYS A 209 -1.66 7.64 -25.00
N ALA A 210 -2.01 6.81 -24.04
CA ALA A 210 -2.89 5.67 -24.27
C ALA A 210 -4.37 6.11 -24.22
N ARG A 211 -5.21 5.42 -24.99
CA ARG A 211 -6.67 5.51 -24.94
C ARG A 211 -7.23 4.10 -24.81
N ILE A 212 -8.18 3.94 -23.91
CA ILE A 212 -8.90 2.68 -23.72
C ILE A 212 -10.32 2.82 -24.25
N ASP A 213 -10.78 1.84 -25.01
CA ASP A 213 -12.16 1.77 -25.48
C ASP A 213 -13.09 1.30 -24.35
N GLU A 214 -14.36 1.68 -24.40
CA GLU A 214 -15.30 1.42 -23.30
C GLU A 214 -15.52 -0.07 -23.06
N ASP A 215 -15.65 -0.86 -24.12
CA ASP A 215 -15.79 -2.32 -24.06
C ASP A 215 -14.54 -3.01 -23.50
N ALA A 216 -13.33 -2.52 -23.81
CA ALA A 216 -12.08 -2.98 -23.22
C ALA A 216 -11.99 -2.62 -21.73
N LEU A 217 -12.44 -1.43 -21.34
CA LEU A 217 -12.50 -0.99 -19.95
C LEU A 217 -13.46 -1.87 -19.14
N ASP A 218 -14.65 -2.14 -19.68
CA ASP A 218 -15.66 -2.99 -19.07
C ASP A 218 -15.12 -4.39 -18.85
N PHE A 219 -14.50 -4.94 -19.88
CA PHE A 219 -13.93 -6.26 -19.85
C PHE A 219 -12.79 -6.41 -18.82
N LEU A 220 -11.82 -5.48 -18.82
CA LEU A 220 -10.72 -5.53 -17.85
C LEU A 220 -11.20 -5.34 -16.41
N ALA A 221 -12.21 -4.50 -16.19
CA ALA A 221 -12.77 -4.28 -14.87
C ALA A 221 -13.51 -5.52 -14.34
N ASP A 222 -14.27 -6.20 -15.19
CA ASP A 222 -14.97 -7.45 -14.84
C ASP A 222 -13.97 -8.57 -14.53
N MET A 223 -12.99 -8.76 -15.42
CA MET A 223 -11.98 -9.81 -15.29
C MET A 223 -11.04 -9.63 -14.09
N ALA A 224 -10.88 -8.42 -13.59
CA ALA A 224 -10.10 -8.19 -12.38
C ALA A 224 -10.75 -8.78 -11.12
N GLY A 225 -12.05 -9.09 -11.14
CA GLY A 225 -12.75 -9.73 -10.03
C GLY A 225 -12.70 -8.92 -8.71
N GLY A 226 -12.62 -7.60 -8.83
CA GLY A 226 -12.49 -6.68 -7.69
C GLY A 226 -11.06 -6.58 -7.10
N ASP A 227 -10.05 -7.13 -7.76
CA ASP A 227 -8.64 -7.00 -7.41
C ASP A 227 -7.99 -5.83 -8.18
N ALA A 228 -7.74 -4.72 -7.47
CA ALA A 228 -7.11 -3.52 -8.05
C ALA A 228 -5.71 -3.81 -8.63
N ARG A 229 -4.95 -4.73 -8.04
CA ARG A 229 -3.59 -5.05 -8.50
C ARG A 229 -3.64 -5.74 -9.85
N ASN A 230 -4.55 -6.70 -10.03
CA ASN A 230 -4.74 -7.39 -11.28
C ASN A 230 -5.15 -6.43 -12.40
N ALA A 231 -6.11 -5.54 -12.13
CA ALA A 231 -6.54 -4.52 -13.09
C ALA A 231 -5.41 -3.60 -13.51
N LEU A 232 -4.62 -3.09 -12.55
CA LEU A 232 -3.52 -2.18 -12.82
C LEU A 232 -2.35 -2.86 -13.54
N ASN A 233 -2.03 -4.11 -13.22
CA ASN A 233 -1.00 -4.87 -13.92
C ASN A 233 -1.44 -5.15 -15.37
N ALA A 234 -2.69 -5.51 -15.60
CA ALA A 234 -3.21 -5.76 -16.95
C ALA A 234 -3.11 -4.50 -17.82
N ILE A 235 -3.58 -3.36 -17.34
CA ILE A 235 -3.52 -2.11 -18.12
C ILE A 235 -2.08 -1.61 -18.32
N GLU A 236 -1.18 -1.77 -17.34
CA GLU A 236 0.23 -1.45 -17.48
C GLU A 236 0.87 -2.26 -18.62
N LEU A 237 0.66 -3.57 -18.60
CA LEU A 237 1.17 -4.47 -19.63
C LEU A 237 0.57 -4.14 -20.99
N GLY A 238 -0.73 -3.90 -21.09
CA GLY A 238 -1.40 -3.50 -22.31
C GLY A 238 -0.79 -2.25 -22.94
N ILE A 239 -0.54 -1.21 -22.14
CA ILE A 239 0.06 0.04 -22.64
C ILE A 239 1.52 -0.16 -23.06
N LEU A 240 2.29 -0.98 -22.34
CA LEU A 240 3.71 -1.19 -22.64
C LEU A 240 3.94 -2.07 -23.85
N THR A 241 3.01 -2.97 -24.17
CA THR A 241 3.18 -3.97 -25.24
C THR A 241 2.44 -3.63 -26.54
N THR A 242 1.47 -2.72 -26.48
CA THR A 242 0.71 -2.31 -27.68
C THR A 242 1.48 -1.25 -28.47
N PRO A 243 1.68 -1.45 -29.78
CA PRO A 243 2.35 -0.46 -30.63
C PRO A 243 1.46 0.79 -30.79
N ARG A 244 2.12 1.92 -31.09
CA ARG A 244 1.40 3.15 -31.41
C ARG A 244 0.74 3.04 -32.78
N SER A 245 -0.48 3.55 -32.87
CA SER A 245 -1.22 3.69 -34.13
C SER A 245 -0.70 4.89 -34.95
N GLU A 246 -1.19 5.06 -36.17
CA GLU A 246 -0.81 6.15 -37.09
C GLU A 246 -1.09 7.55 -36.50
N ASP A 247 -2.09 7.67 -35.62
CA ASP A 247 -2.41 8.89 -34.89
C ASP A 247 -1.43 9.22 -33.72
N GLY A 248 -0.44 8.32 -33.48
CA GLY A 248 0.54 8.45 -32.40
C GLY A 248 0.04 8.06 -31.04
N LEU A 249 -1.20 7.54 -30.91
CA LEU A 249 -1.79 7.04 -29.68
C LEU A 249 -1.58 5.53 -29.53
N ILE A 250 -1.68 5.05 -28.31
CA ILE A 250 -1.78 3.62 -27.99
C ILE A 250 -3.25 3.31 -27.76
N HIS A 251 -3.86 2.46 -28.59
CA HIS A 251 -5.27 2.10 -28.46
C HIS A 251 -5.39 0.74 -27.74
N ILE A 252 -6.00 0.76 -26.58
CA ILE A 252 -6.36 -0.46 -25.83
C ILE A 252 -7.79 -0.83 -26.22
N THR A 253 -7.86 -1.65 -27.25
CA THR A 253 -9.11 -2.20 -27.79
C THR A 253 -9.51 -3.48 -27.03
N LEU A 254 -10.73 -3.98 -27.26
CA LEU A 254 -11.18 -5.24 -26.68
C LEU A 254 -10.27 -6.41 -27.08
N ASP A 255 -9.77 -6.46 -28.32
CA ASP A 255 -8.84 -7.52 -28.76
C ASP A 255 -7.53 -7.48 -27.98
N VAL A 256 -6.98 -6.28 -27.72
CA VAL A 256 -5.83 -6.11 -26.84
C VAL A 256 -6.17 -6.60 -25.44
N ALA A 257 -7.29 -6.16 -24.87
CA ALA A 257 -7.71 -6.54 -23.52
C ALA A 257 -7.88 -8.06 -23.39
N LEU A 258 -8.48 -8.73 -24.38
CA LEU A 258 -8.63 -10.19 -24.44
C LEU A 258 -7.25 -10.90 -24.43
N SER A 259 -6.25 -10.35 -25.10
CA SER A 259 -4.90 -10.94 -25.13
C SER A 259 -4.17 -10.91 -23.80
N LEU A 260 -4.55 -10.01 -22.89
CA LEU A 260 -3.91 -9.83 -21.57
C LEU A 260 -4.34 -10.88 -20.53
N ILE A 261 -5.39 -11.63 -20.78
CA ILE A 261 -5.93 -12.62 -19.81
C ILE A 261 -5.21 -13.97 -19.88
N HIS A 262 -4.53 -14.26 -20.94
CA HIS A 262 -3.81 -15.53 -21.10
C HIS A 262 -2.43 -15.55 -20.43
N ILE A 263 -2.18 -14.60 -19.55
CA ILE A 263 -0.97 -14.49 -18.71
C ILE A 263 -1.33 -14.74 -17.24
#